data_948a5ae9ee9ca77504e3377bae5bc270
#
_entry.id   948a5ae9ee9ca77504e3377bae5bc270
#
_cell.length_a   1.000
_cell.length_b   1.000
_cell.length_c   1.000
_cell.angle_alpha   90.00
_cell.angle_beta   90.00
_cell.angle_gamma   90.00
#
_symmetry.space_group_name_H-M   'P 1'
#
loop_
_entity.id
_entity.type
_entity.pdbx_description
1 polymer ?
#
loop_
_entity_poly.entity_id
_entity_poly.type
_entity_poly.pdbx_seq_one_letter_code
_entity_poly.pdbx_strand_id
1 'polypeptide(L)'
;MIVFWVNFQFGDLARKGKEVERKPRNITIFELELLEQVSETDYLLRCRCSKGTYLRTLCHDIGQALGCGGTMFSLRRTMAAGYTLAEAVSLEDVQAQGEALLRPVESMFASYPLYTLSSPGKEARVRNGNPITVPELADGTYRVHGKSGEFLCLSRAENGTLTSIKNFFGA
;
A
#
# COMPACT_ATOMS: atom_id res chain seq x y z
N MET A 1 3.38 8.09 -0.23
CA MET A 1 4.05 9.34 -0.67
C MET A 1 5.54 9.12 -0.67
N ILE A 2 6.26 9.70 -1.60
CA ILE A 2 7.69 9.45 -1.81
C ILE A 2 8.34 10.79 -2.11
N VAL A 3 9.50 11.06 -1.53
CA VAL A 3 10.39 12.17 -1.88
C VAL A 3 11.62 11.59 -2.55
N PHE A 4 12.05 12.14 -3.66
CA PHE A 4 13.19 11.62 -4.39
C PHE A 4 13.97 12.75 -5.09
N TRP A 5 15.29 12.58 -5.21
CA TRP A 5 16.17 13.44 -5.96
C TRP A 5 16.38 12.91 -7.38
N VAL A 6 16.24 13.79 -8.36
CA VAL A 6 16.49 13.52 -9.77
C VAL A 6 17.66 14.37 -10.23
N ASN A 7 18.60 13.74 -10.93
CA ASN A 7 19.64 14.44 -11.68
C ASN A 7 19.34 14.31 -13.17
N PHE A 8 19.27 15.42 -13.88
CA PHE A 8 18.93 15.47 -15.30
C PHE A 8 20.15 15.47 -16.25
N GLN A 9 21.36 15.41 -15.72
CA GLN A 9 22.58 15.47 -16.52
C GLN A 9 23.16 14.09 -16.93
N PHE A 10 22.78 13.01 -16.27
CA PHE A 10 23.40 11.68 -16.43
C PHE A 10 22.47 10.57 -16.95
N GLY A 11 21.33 10.91 -17.54
CA GLY A 11 20.34 9.92 -18.01
C GLY A 11 20.86 8.94 -19.07
N ASP A 12 21.85 9.32 -19.85
CA ASP A 12 22.38 8.50 -20.95
C ASP A 12 23.42 7.46 -20.52
N LEU A 13 24.00 7.56 -19.34
CA LEU A 13 25.06 6.65 -18.89
C LEU A 13 24.58 5.35 -18.24
N ALA A 14 23.29 5.24 -17.92
CA ALA A 14 22.72 4.08 -17.23
C ALA A 14 22.41 2.87 -18.15
N ARG A 15 22.71 2.91 -19.45
CA ARG A 15 22.28 1.90 -20.44
C ARG A 15 23.42 1.20 -21.15
N LYS A 16 24.02 0.23 -20.46
CA LYS A 16 24.66 -0.92 -21.12
C LYS A 16 24.17 -2.23 -20.48
N GLY A 17 22.87 -2.49 -20.56
CA GLY A 17 22.27 -3.76 -20.20
C GLY A 17 21.13 -4.07 -21.17
N LYS A 18 20.97 -5.34 -21.57
CA LYS A 18 19.95 -5.82 -22.51
C LYS A 18 18.57 -5.22 -22.18
N GLU A 19 17.97 -4.56 -23.17
CA GLU A 19 16.57 -4.14 -23.09
C GLU A 19 15.70 -5.40 -22.95
N VAL A 20 15.10 -5.55 -21.77
CA VAL A 20 14.00 -6.51 -21.59
C VAL A 20 12.72 -5.77 -21.91
N GLU A 21 12.05 -6.18 -22.99
CA GLU A 21 10.74 -5.66 -23.35
C GLU A 21 9.78 -5.83 -22.18
N ARG A 22 9.40 -4.73 -21.55
CA ARG A 22 8.45 -4.71 -20.44
C ARG A 22 7.10 -4.27 -20.96
N LYS A 23 6.09 -5.13 -20.78
CA LYS A 23 4.70 -4.75 -21.11
C LYS A 23 4.32 -3.48 -20.34
N PRO A 24 3.75 -2.48 -21.02
CA PRO A 24 3.26 -1.26 -20.38
C PRO A 24 2.28 -1.62 -19.26
N ARG A 25 2.39 -0.91 -18.12
CA ARG A 25 1.44 -1.03 -17.02
C ARG A 25 0.80 0.32 -16.78
N ASN A 26 -0.51 0.32 -16.66
CA ASN A 26 -1.22 1.52 -16.27
C ASN A 26 -0.86 1.85 -14.82
N ILE A 27 -0.34 3.05 -14.61
CA ILE A 27 -0.06 3.63 -13.31
C ILE A 27 -0.77 4.98 -13.22
N THR A 28 -1.02 5.44 -12.00
CA THR A 28 -1.59 6.77 -11.76
C THR A 28 -0.64 7.56 -10.90
N ILE A 29 -0.27 8.74 -11.36
CA ILE A 29 0.39 9.75 -10.55
C ILE A 29 -0.71 10.68 -10.04
N PHE A 30 -1.00 10.61 -8.74
CA PHE A 30 -2.02 11.44 -8.10
C PHE A 30 -1.52 12.84 -7.81
N GLU A 31 -0.21 12.96 -7.54
CA GLU A 31 0.44 14.21 -7.20
C GLU A 31 1.92 14.12 -7.59
N LEU A 32 2.42 15.17 -8.23
CA LEU A 32 3.84 15.36 -8.53
C LEU A 32 4.17 16.82 -8.28
N GLU A 33 5.06 17.08 -7.34
CA GLU A 33 5.40 18.40 -6.86
C GLU A 33 6.93 18.60 -6.90
N LEU A 34 7.36 19.70 -7.47
CA LEU A 34 8.74 20.15 -7.34
C LEU A 34 8.89 20.86 -5.99
N LEU A 35 9.65 20.27 -5.08
CA LEU A 35 9.90 20.85 -3.75
C LEU A 35 11.03 21.85 -3.77
N GLU A 36 12.12 21.54 -4.47
CA GLU A 36 13.34 22.33 -4.45
C GLU A 36 14.19 22.07 -5.71
N GLN A 37 14.80 23.11 -6.23
CA GLN A 37 15.92 23.00 -7.14
C GLN A 37 17.21 23.06 -6.30
N VAL A 38 17.86 21.90 -6.14
CA VAL A 38 19.04 21.75 -5.27
C VAL A 38 20.32 22.26 -5.96
N SER A 39 20.41 22.10 -7.29
CA SER A 39 21.47 22.62 -8.15
C SER A 39 20.93 22.94 -9.54
N GLU A 40 21.79 23.32 -10.48
CA GLU A 40 21.39 23.52 -11.87
C GLU A 40 20.76 22.28 -12.52
N THR A 41 21.12 21.08 -12.05
CA THR A 41 20.71 19.81 -12.62
C THR A 41 19.97 18.90 -11.66
N ASP A 42 19.98 19.21 -10.35
CA ASP A 42 19.40 18.36 -9.31
C ASP A 42 18.12 18.97 -8.74
N TYR A 43 17.10 18.16 -8.66
CA TYR A 43 15.78 18.57 -8.22
C TYR A 43 15.22 17.61 -7.19
N LEU A 44 14.57 18.13 -6.16
CA LEU A 44 13.85 17.38 -5.15
C LEU A 44 12.37 17.36 -5.48
N LEU A 45 11.83 16.18 -5.70
CA LEU A 45 10.44 15.98 -6.08
C LEU A 45 9.67 15.18 -5.02
N ARG A 46 8.40 15.52 -4.83
CA ARG A 46 7.43 14.72 -4.07
C ARG A 46 6.47 14.06 -5.04
N CYS A 47 6.19 12.77 -4.83
CA CYS A 47 5.26 12.03 -5.65
C CYS A 47 4.30 11.20 -4.80
N ARG A 48 3.00 11.26 -5.14
CA ARG A 48 1.98 10.32 -4.68
C ARG A 48 1.46 9.54 -5.88
N CYS A 49 1.66 8.23 -5.87
CA CYS A 49 1.38 7.39 -7.04
C CYS A 49 0.72 6.06 -6.63
N SER A 50 0.13 5.40 -7.61
CA SER A 50 -0.47 4.09 -7.46
C SER A 50 0.57 3.00 -7.17
N LYS A 51 0.11 1.86 -6.65
CA LYS A 51 0.90 0.64 -6.51
C LYS A 51 1.49 0.23 -7.87
N GLY A 52 2.74 -0.20 -7.85
CA GLY A 52 3.43 -0.68 -9.06
C GLY A 52 4.14 0.41 -9.87
N THR A 53 4.12 1.68 -9.43
CA THR A 53 4.88 2.76 -10.05
C THR A 53 6.36 2.61 -9.75
N TYR A 54 7.18 2.60 -10.79
CA TYR A 54 8.63 2.59 -10.70
C TYR A 54 9.17 4.03 -10.79
N LEU A 55 9.63 4.58 -9.69
CA LEU A 55 10.11 5.98 -9.63
C LEU A 55 11.32 6.22 -10.52
N ARG A 56 12.18 5.21 -10.73
CA ARG A 56 13.30 5.31 -11.68
C ARG A 56 12.82 5.53 -13.12
N THR A 57 11.74 4.83 -13.50
CA THR A 57 11.12 5.01 -14.82
C THR A 57 10.51 6.40 -14.92
N LEU A 58 9.82 6.88 -13.88
CA LEU A 58 9.26 8.23 -13.85
C LEU A 58 10.36 9.30 -14.03
N CYS A 59 11.50 9.18 -13.34
CA CYS A 59 12.64 10.09 -13.51
C CYS A 59 13.15 10.08 -14.95
N HIS A 60 13.28 8.89 -15.53
CA HIS A 60 13.70 8.73 -16.91
C HIS A 60 12.72 9.40 -17.87
N ASP A 61 11.43 9.15 -17.72
CA ASP A 61 10.37 9.67 -18.59
C ASP A 61 10.31 11.22 -18.52
N ILE A 62 10.43 11.78 -17.30
CA ILE A 62 10.53 13.24 -17.14
C ILE A 62 11.75 13.77 -17.89
N GLY A 63 12.92 13.14 -17.73
CA GLY A 63 14.14 13.57 -18.41
C GLY A 63 14.05 13.45 -19.92
N GLN A 64 13.38 12.43 -20.46
CA GLN A 64 13.10 12.29 -21.89
C GLN A 64 12.17 13.42 -22.38
N ALA A 65 11.11 13.70 -21.64
CA ALA A 65 10.17 14.78 -21.99
C ALA A 65 10.82 16.17 -22.00
N LEU A 66 11.82 16.38 -21.15
CA LEU A 66 12.63 17.61 -21.09
C LEU A 66 13.77 17.63 -22.11
N GLY A 67 14.07 16.51 -22.78
CA GLY A 67 15.16 16.39 -23.77
C GLY A 67 16.56 16.33 -23.19
N CYS A 68 16.74 16.19 -21.89
CA CYS A 68 18.04 16.19 -21.20
C CYS A 68 18.40 14.85 -20.52
N GLY A 69 17.48 13.86 -20.56
CA GLY A 69 17.64 12.64 -19.76
C GLY A 69 17.42 12.88 -18.27
N GLY A 70 17.23 11.80 -17.51
CA GLY A 70 16.99 11.90 -16.07
C GLY A 70 17.32 10.62 -15.33
N THR A 71 17.93 10.74 -14.15
CA THR A 71 18.21 9.59 -13.28
C THR A 71 17.85 9.90 -11.83
N MET A 72 17.42 8.86 -11.12
CA MET A 72 17.10 8.98 -9.69
C MET A 72 18.39 8.86 -8.88
N PHE A 73 18.73 9.90 -8.11
CA PHE A 73 19.90 9.91 -7.22
C PHE A 73 19.57 9.25 -5.88
N SER A 74 18.48 9.63 -5.23
CA SER A 74 18.05 9.04 -3.98
C SER A 74 16.53 8.95 -3.88
N LEU A 75 16.04 8.15 -2.94
CA LEU A 75 14.62 7.97 -2.72
C LEU A 75 14.31 7.76 -1.24
N ARG A 76 13.33 8.50 -0.72
CA ARG A 76 12.78 8.29 0.61
C ARG A 76 11.27 8.07 0.51
N ARG A 77 10.81 6.90 0.92
CA ARG A 77 9.38 6.64 1.04
C ARG A 77 8.87 7.21 2.36
N THR A 78 7.92 8.12 2.29
CA THR A 78 7.36 8.81 3.46
C THR A 78 6.00 8.26 3.88
N MET A 79 5.33 7.49 2.99
CA MET A 79 4.07 6.81 3.29
C MET A 79 3.92 5.57 2.41
N ALA A 80 3.40 4.48 2.97
CA ALA A 80 3.02 3.27 2.24
C ALA A 80 1.80 2.62 2.90
N ALA A 81 0.78 2.26 2.11
CA ALA A 81 -0.44 1.61 2.58
C ALA A 81 -1.14 2.32 3.76
N GLY A 82 -1.06 3.65 3.81
CA GLY A 82 -1.62 4.45 4.90
C GLY A 82 -0.67 4.70 6.07
N TYR A 83 0.41 3.94 6.21
CA TYR A 83 1.42 4.13 7.26
C TYR A 83 2.40 5.23 6.87
N THR A 84 2.76 6.07 7.83
CA THR A 84 3.68 7.21 7.67
C THR A 84 5.02 6.95 8.34
N LEU A 85 6.00 7.84 8.13
CA LEU A 85 7.31 7.76 8.82
C LEU A 85 7.18 7.90 10.35
N ALA A 86 6.16 8.60 10.85
CA ALA A 86 5.93 8.75 12.29
C ALA A 86 5.58 7.41 12.97
N GLU A 87 5.11 6.44 12.18
CA GLU A 87 4.74 5.11 12.65
C GLU A 87 5.80 4.06 12.33
N ALA A 88 6.85 4.45 11.62
CA ALA A 88 7.95 3.56 11.30
C ALA A 88 8.85 3.36 12.52
N VAL A 89 9.41 2.16 12.63
CA VAL A 89 10.42 1.81 13.64
C VAL A 89 11.75 1.59 12.98
N SER A 90 12.85 1.81 13.70
CA SER A 90 14.20 1.59 13.19
C SER A 90 14.54 0.10 13.11
N LEU A 91 15.58 -0.26 12.35
CA LEU A 91 16.08 -1.64 12.33
C LEU A 91 16.66 -2.05 13.69
N GLU A 92 17.25 -1.11 14.39
CA GLU A 92 17.78 -1.29 15.75
C GLU A 92 16.65 -1.62 16.74
N ASP A 93 15.50 -0.91 16.64
CA ASP A 93 14.34 -1.22 17.46
C ASP A 93 13.78 -2.61 17.15
N VAL A 94 13.71 -2.99 15.86
CA VAL A 94 13.28 -4.34 15.47
C VAL A 94 14.22 -5.42 16.04
N GLN A 95 15.52 -5.18 16.02
CA GLN A 95 16.48 -6.11 16.59
C GLN A 95 16.36 -6.24 18.12
N ALA A 96 16.06 -5.12 18.79
CA ALA A 96 15.96 -5.08 20.26
C ALA A 96 14.62 -5.63 20.79
N GLN A 97 13.52 -5.37 20.10
CA GLN A 97 12.16 -5.61 20.61
C GLN A 97 11.42 -6.75 19.87
N GLY A 98 11.88 -7.11 18.66
CA GLY A 98 11.34 -8.25 17.91
C GLY A 98 9.81 -8.21 17.75
N GLU A 99 9.16 -9.28 18.18
CA GLU A 99 7.72 -9.47 18.04
C GLU A 99 6.87 -8.44 18.80
N ALA A 100 7.42 -7.78 19.83
CA ALA A 100 6.69 -6.74 20.58
C ALA A 100 6.29 -5.53 19.70
N LEU A 101 6.97 -5.34 18.58
CA LEU A 101 6.66 -4.28 17.62
C LEU A 101 5.60 -4.68 16.57
N LEU A 102 5.18 -5.93 16.54
CA LEU A 102 4.16 -6.39 15.60
C LEU A 102 2.81 -5.75 15.95
N ARG A 103 2.21 -5.14 14.97
CA ARG A 103 0.86 -4.59 15.10
C ARG A 103 -0.17 -5.67 14.80
N PRO A 104 -1.31 -5.70 15.50
CA PRO A 104 -2.42 -6.57 15.14
C PRO A 104 -2.82 -6.37 13.66
N VAL A 105 -2.99 -7.45 12.93
CA VAL A 105 -3.41 -7.40 11.51
C VAL A 105 -4.67 -6.59 11.32
N GLU A 106 -5.59 -6.64 12.26
CA GLU A 106 -6.84 -5.87 12.24
C GLU A 106 -6.62 -4.36 12.18
N SER A 107 -5.50 -3.85 12.71
CA SER A 107 -5.20 -2.41 12.70
C SER A 107 -5.15 -1.82 11.28
N MET A 108 -4.80 -2.64 10.28
CA MET A 108 -4.79 -2.25 8.86
C MET A 108 -6.20 -1.95 8.31
N PHE A 109 -7.22 -2.45 8.98
CA PHE A 109 -8.62 -2.37 8.54
C PHE A 109 -9.47 -1.49 9.45
N ALA A 110 -8.85 -0.72 10.34
CA ALA A 110 -9.53 0.10 11.35
C ALA A 110 -10.56 1.09 10.76
N SER A 111 -10.40 1.49 9.51
CA SER A 111 -11.34 2.37 8.79
C SER A 111 -12.64 1.69 8.39
N TYR A 112 -12.70 0.35 8.35
CA TYR A 112 -13.92 -0.38 8.05
C TYR A 112 -14.75 -0.58 9.31
N PRO A 113 -16.11 -0.52 9.23
CA PRO A 113 -16.99 -0.78 10.34
C PRO A 113 -16.84 -2.21 10.85
N LEU A 114 -17.09 -2.39 12.16
CA LEU A 114 -17.07 -3.68 12.82
C LEU A 114 -18.43 -4.36 12.75
N TYR A 115 -18.43 -5.65 12.44
CA TYR A 115 -19.58 -6.53 12.61
C TYR A 115 -19.19 -7.73 13.47
N THR A 116 -19.90 -7.93 14.59
CA THR A 116 -19.69 -9.08 15.47
C THR A 116 -20.76 -10.15 15.21
N LEU A 117 -20.31 -11.38 14.99
CA LEU A 117 -21.20 -12.50 14.71
C LEU A 117 -22.06 -12.83 15.93
N SER A 118 -23.37 -12.93 15.72
CA SER A 118 -24.36 -13.10 16.80
C SER A 118 -24.51 -14.55 17.29
N SER A 119 -24.06 -15.54 16.51
CA SER A 119 -24.27 -16.94 16.85
C SER A 119 -23.11 -17.85 16.42
N PRO A 120 -22.87 -18.96 17.16
CA PRO A 120 -21.87 -19.96 16.80
C PRO A 120 -22.08 -20.56 15.41
N GLY A 121 -23.35 -20.71 14.98
CA GLY A 121 -23.66 -21.22 13.65
C GLY A 121 -23.23 -20.30 12.51
N LYS A 122 -23.42 -18.97 12.66
CA LYS A 122 -22.91 -17.99 11.72
C LYS A 122 -21.38 -17.99 11.72
N GLU A 123 -20.76 -18.09 12.90
CA GLU A 123 -19.29 -18.13 13.01
C GLU A 123 -18.69 -19.36 12.33
N ALA A 124 -19.24 -20.55 12.56
CA ALA A 124 -18.81 -21.78 11.91
C ALA A 124 -18.89 -21.68 10.37
N ARG A 125 -19.96 -21.07 9.84
CA ARG A 125 -20.09 -20.84 8.40
C ARG A 125 -19.01 -19.91 7.87
N VAL A 126 -18.76 -18.78 8.54
CA VAL A 126 -17.72 -17.82 8.15
C VAL A 126 -16.34 -18.45 8.20
N ARG A 127 -16.02 -19.22 9.24
CA ARG A 127 -14.75 -19.96 9.36
C ARG A 127 -14.55 -20.98 8.23
N ASN A 128 -15.61 -21.58 7.74
CA ASN A 128 -15.59 -22.50 6.59
C ASN A 128 -15.64 -21.77 5.23
N GLY A 129 -15.55 -20.42 5.21
CA GLY A 129 -15.61 -19.63 3.98
C GLY A 129 -16.99 -19.53 3.33
N ASN A 130 -18.04 -19.95 4.03
CA ASN A 130 -19.41 -19.90 3.52
C ASN A 130 -20.05 -18.52 3.79
N PRO A 131 -20.84 -17.98 2.84
CA PRO A 131 -21.59 -16.76 3.06
C PRO A 131 -22.67 -16.94 4.12
N ILE A 132 -23.03 -15.85 4.80
CA ILE A 132 -24.11 -15.80 5.78
C ILE A 132 -25.11 -14.70 5.44
N THR A 133 -26.36 -14.89 5.87
CA THR A 133 -27.42 -13.88 5.71
C THR A 133 -27.37 -12.88 6.87
N VAL A 134 -27.35 -11.59 6.51
CA VAL A 134 -27.22 -10.43 7.42
C VAL A 134 -28.06 -9.26 6.88
N PRO A 135 -29.39 -9.40 6.85
CA PRO A 135 -30.28 -8.40 6.23
C PRO A 135 -30.21 -7.03 6.93
N GLU A 136 -29.69 -7.00 8.14
CA GLU A 136 -29.47 -5.79 8.96
C GLU A 136 -28.27 -4.94 8.52
N LEU A 137 -27.34 -5.53 7.73
CA LEU A 137 -26.16 -4.80 7.29
C LEU A 137 -26.39 -4.04 5.98
N ALA A 138 -25.95 -2.77 5.96
CA ALA A 138 -25.83 -2.03 4.71
C ALA A 138 -24.73 -2.64 3.81
N ASP A 139 -24.85 -2.43 2.51
CA ASP A 139 -23.80 -2.85 1.56
C ASP A 139 -22.47 -2.14 1.88
N GLY A 140 -21.39 -2.91 1.92
CA GLY A 140 -20.08 -2.38 2.29
C GLY A 140 -19.08 -3.44 2.72
N THR A 141 -17.89 -2.99 3.09
CA THR A 141 -16.84 -3.85 3.62
C THR A 141 -16.79 -3.73 5.15
N TYR A 142 -16.65 -4.85 5.83
CA TYR A 142 -16.72 -4.96 7.29
C TYR A 142 -15.55 -5.77 7.84
N ARG A 143 -15.04 -5.35 9.01
CA ARG A 143 -14.24 -6.19 9.88
C ARG A 143 -15.19 -7.13 10.63
N VAL A 144 -14.93 -8.42 10.57
CA VAL A 144 -15.81 -9.41 11.19
C VAL A 144 -15.12 -10.04 12.38
N HIS A 145 -15.77 -9.94 13.54
CA HIS A 145 -15.36 -10.61 14.77
C HIS A 145 -16.22 -11.82 15.08
N GLY A 146 -15.59 -12.82 15.66
CA GLY A 146 -16.27 -13.92 16.33
C GLY A 146 -16.99 -13.46 17.59
N LYS A 147 -17.78 -14.32 18.17
CA LYS A 147 -18.51 -14.05 19.43
C LYS A 147 -17.58 -13.75 20.62
N SER A 148 -16.37 -14.32 20.62
CA SER A 148 -15.32 -14.07 21.62
C SER A 148 -14.58 -12.73 21.43
N GLY A 149 -14.87 -11.99 20.36
CA GLY A 149 -14.25 -10.72 20.05
C GLY A 149 -12.96 -10.86 19.21
N GLU A 150 -12.60 -12.06 18.76
CA GLU A 150 -11.45 -12.26 17.89
C GLU A 150 -11.72 -11.79 16.46
N PHE A 151 -10.73 -11.18 15.82
CA PHE A 151 -10.80 -10.79 14.41
C PHE A 151 -10.72 -12.01 13.50
N LEU A 152 -11.76 -12.28 12.74
CA LEU A 152 -11.86 -13.45 11.86
C LEU A 152 -11.49 -13.12 10.42
N CYS A 153 -12.09 -12.09 9.86
CA CYS A 153 -11.95 -11.80 8.44
C CYS A 153 -12.37 -10.40 8.07
N LEU A 154 -11.94 -9.99 6.89
CA LEU A 154 -12.53 -8.88 6.14
C LEU A 154 -13.61 -9.47 5.22
N SER A 155 -14.82 -8.92 5.26
CA SER A 155 -15.95 -9.41 4.50
C SER A 155 -16.67 -8.29 3.78
N ARG A 156 -17.40 -8.65 2.72
CA ARG A 156 -18.27 -7.75 1.97
C ARG A 156 -19.73 -8.13 2.19
N ALA A 157 -20.53 -7.15 2.57
CA ALA A 157 -21.97 -7.26 2.61
C ALA A 157 -22.54 -6.71 1.30
N GLU A 158 -23.40 -7.49 0.65
CA GLU A 158 -24.14 -7.12 -0.56
C GLU A 158 -25.52 -7.79 -0.50
N ASN A 159 -26.57 -6.97 -0.67
CA ASN A 159 -27.97 -7.45 -0.69
C ASN A 159 -28.31 -8.39 0.50
N GLY A 160 -27.90 -8.03 1.71
CA GLY A 160 -28.15 -8.80 2.92
C GLY A 160 -27.36 -10.11 3.04
N THR A 161 -26.30 -10.27 2.23
CA THR A 161 -25.41 -11.44 2.28
C THR A 161 -23.98 -10.97 2.59
N LEU A 162 -23.35 -11.57 3.59
CA LEU A 162 -21.96 -11.29 3.98
C LEU A 162 -21.04 -12.42 3.47
N THR A 163 -20.06 -12.07 2.66
CA THR A 163 -19.09 -12.99 2.06
C THR A 163 -17.68 -12.61 2.44
N SER A 164 -16.85 -13.57 2.86
CA SER A 164 -15.45 -13.32 3.23
C SER A 164 -14.60 -12.93 2.03
N ILE A 165 -13.89 -11.81 2.14
CA ILE A 165 -12.88 -11.36 1.18
C ILE A 165 -11.53 -11.99 1.53
N LYS A 166 -11.17 -11.98 2.82
CA LYS A 166 -9.90 -12.49 3.34
C LYS A 166 -10.04 -12.96 4.78
N ASN A 167 -9.62 -14.19 5.04
CA ASN A 167 -9.60 -14.79 6.37
C ASN A 167 -8.25 -14.59 7.04
N PHE A 168 -8.27 -14.42 8.39
CA PHE A 168 -7.09 -14.16 9.22
C PHE A 168 -7.02 -15.08 10.46
N PHE A 169 -7.92 -16.02 10.61
CA PHE A 169 -7.89 -17.02 11.67
C PHE A 169 -7.07 -18.25 11.25
N GLY A 170 -6.37 -18.86 12.21
CA GLY A 170 -5.59 -20.08 12.00
C GLY A 170 -4.25 -19.85 11.30
N ALA A 171 -3.72 -18.62 11.36
CA ALA A 171 -2.36 -18.28 10.91
C ALA A 171 -1.42 -18.21 12.09
#